data_f2d57435fce50a35dcaac492d1728195
#
_entry.id   f2d57435fce50a35dcaac492d1728195
#
_cell.length_a   1.000
_cell.length_b   1.000
_cell.length_c   1.000
_cell.angle_alpha   90.00
_cell.angle_beta   90.00
_cell.angle_gamma   90.00
#
_symmetry.space_group_name_H-M   'P 1'
#
loop_
_entity.id
_entity.type
_entity.pdbx_description
1 polymer ?
#
loop_
_entity_poly.entity_id
_entity_poly.type
_entity_poly.pdbx_seq_one_letter_code
_entity_poly.pdbx_strand_id
1 'polypeptide(L)'
;MIHLHPSCGAFALVLAATPAGAITPEAKEFIEILKKLEPVHCEKRKLRREIALAEVERRDADAMALRKRFADLNRDPETTKLEKRLAVLEHRISDGRGSARDPEDLQAISFQQREAFYRCE
;
A
#
# COMPACT_ATOMS: atom_id res chain seq x y z
N MET A 1 39.70 -12.32 59.77
CA MET A 1 38.45 -12.77 59.15
C MET A 1 38.12 -11.79 58.03
N ILE A 2 38.31 -12.21 56.78
CA ILE A 2 38.05 -11.39 55.60
C ILE A 2 36.67 -11.80 55.09
N HIS A 3 35.71 -10.92 55.22
CA HIS A 3 34.42 -11.08 54.59
C HIS A 3 34.48 -10.59 53.14
N LEU A 4 34.60 -11.52 52.22
CA LEU A 4 34.40 -11.28 50.80
C LEU A 4 32.90 -11.25 50.54
N HIS A 5 32.38 -10.05 50.28
CA HIS A 5 31.06 -9.90 49.67
C HIS A 5 31.22 -10.04 48.18
N PRO A 6 30.55 -11.00 47.53
CA PRO A 6 30.46 -10.98 46.08
C PRO A 6 29.43 -9.92 45.70
N SER A 7 29.90 -8.81 45.16
CA SER A 7 29.07 -7.87 44.42
C SER A 7 28.57 -8.58 43.14
N CYS A 8 27.41 -9.17 43.21
CA CYS A 8 26.67 -9.52 42.02
C CYS A 8 26.18 -8.22 41.37
N GLY A 9 26.98 -7.66 40.48
CA GLY A 9 26.55 -6.65 39.57
C GLY A 9 25.58 -7.29 38.59
N ALA A 10 24.30 -7.17 38.85
CA ALA A 10 23.28 -7.47 37.86
C ALA A 10 23.39 -6.40 36.75
N PHE A 11 24.12 -6.72 35.70
CA PHE A 11 23.98 -5.98 34.44
C PHE A 11 22.61 -6.32 33.89
N ALA A 12 21.62 -5.48 34.17
CA ALA A 12 20.39 -5.48 33.43
C ALA A 12 20.73 -4.95 32.04
N LEU A 13 20.93 -5.85 31.08
CA LEU A 13 20.88 -5.52 29.66
C LEU A 13 19.46 -5.11 29.40
N VAL A 14 19.21 -3.80 29.47
CA VAL A 14 18.03 -3.22 28.87
C VAL A 14 18.29 -3.29 27.35
N LEU A 15 17.88 -4.38 26.74
CA LEU A 15 17.65 -4.42 25.31
C LEU A 15 16.54 -3.42 25.07
N ALA A 16 16.92 -2.17 24.71
CA ALA A 16 16.01 -1.28 24.06
C ALA A 16 15.63 -1.97 22.75
N ALA A 17 14.51 -2.70 22.78
CA ALA A 17 13.87 -3.18 21.57
C ALA A 17 13.43 -1.94 20.81
N THR A 18 14.31 -1.44 19.91
CA THR A 18 13.85 -0.64 18.79
C THR A 18 12.80 -1.51 18.12
N PRO A 19 11.52 -1.06 18.02
CA PRO A 19 10.53 -1.82 17.31
C PRO A 19 11.03 -2.00 15.88
N ALA A 20 11.56 -3.19 15.57
CA ALA A 20 11.89 -3.58 14.22
C ALA A 20 10.61 -3.46 13.42
N GLY A 21 10.57 -2.57 12.41
CA GLY A 21 9.44 -2.43 11.52
C GLY A 21 8.50 -1.26 11.80
N ALA A 22 8.98 -0.18 12.44
CA ALA A 22 8.24 1.08 12.48
C ALA A 22 8.25 1.72 11.09
N ILE A 23 7.11 1.64 10.39
CA ILE A 23 6.91 2.36 9.14
C ILE A 23 6.72 3.87 9.42
N THR A 24 7.07 4.70 8.45
CA THR A 24 6.86 6.14 8.56
C THR A 24 5.38 6.49 8.62
N PRO A 25 5.00 7.65 9.21
CA PRO A 25 3.62 8.11 9.21
C PRO A 25 3.03 8.26 7.80
N GLU A 26 3.83 8.70 6.84
CA GLU A 26 3.43 8.83 5.43
C GLU A 26 3.10 7.47 4.81
N ALA A 27 3.93 6.46 5.07
CA ALA A 27 3.67 5.10 4.58
C ALA A 27 2.44 4.48 5.23
N LYS A 28 2.23 4.74 6.51
CA LYS A 28 1.03 4.30 7.22
C LYS A 28 -0.24 4.90 6.61
N GLU A 29 -0.26 6.21 6.37
CA GLU A 29 -1.37 6.88 5.70
C GLU A 29 -1.59 6.34 4.28
N PHE A 30 -0.51 6.13 3.53
CA PHE A 30 -0.54 5.53 2.19
C PHE A 30 -1.25 4.16 2.20
N ILE A 31 -0.87 3.29 3.11
CA ILE A 31 -1.47 1.96 3.26
C ILE A 31 -2.96 2.06 3.64
N GLU A 32 -3.32 2.98 4.54
CA GLU A 32 -4.72 3.20 4.91
C GLU A 32 -5.57 3.66 3.72
N ILE A 33 -5.03 4.52 2.87
CA ILE A 33 -5.70 4.96 1.64
C ILE A 33 -5.80 3.80 0.64
N LEU A 34 -4.74 3.01 0.47
CA LEU A 34 -4.78 1.81 -0.38
C LEU A 34 -5.89 0.85 0.04
N LYS A 35 -6.09 0.66 1.34
CA LYS A 35 -7.17 -0.18 1.87
C LYS A 35 -8.55 0.37 1.52
N LYS A 36 -8.74 1.68 1.63
CA LYS A 36 -9.99 2.35 1.26
C LYS A 36 -10.29 2.26 -0.24
N LEU A 37 -9.25 2.36 -1.07
CA LEU A 37 -9.36 2.30 -2.52
C LEU A 37 -9.36 0.88 -3.08
N GLU A 38 -9.10 -0.13 -2.26
CA GLU A 38 -9.01 -1.53 -2.71
C GLU A 38 -10.20 -1.99 -3.55
N PRO A 39 -11.48 -1.74 -3.15
CA PRO A 39 -12.64 -2.13 -3.97
C PRO A 39 -12.64 -1.44 -5.34
N VAL A 40 -12.31 -0.17 -5.40
CA VAL A 40 -12.26 0.60 -6.65
C VAL A 40 -11.12 0.12 -7.55
N HIS A 41 -9.94 -0.10 -6.99
CA HIS A 41 -8.79 -0.63 -7.73
C HIS A 41 -9.05 -2.04 -8.26
N CYS A 42 -9.72 -2.88 -7.48
CA CYS A 42 -10.15 -4.21 -7.91
C CYS A 42 -11.13 -4.13 -9.10
N GLU A 43 -12.16 -3.31 -8.98
CA GLU A 43 -13.15 -3.11 -10.07
C GLU A 43 -12.49 -2.56 -11.33
N LYS A 44 -11.62 -1.58 -11.22
CA LYS A 44 -10.85 -1.05 -12.37
C LYS A 44 -10.02 -2.13 -13.05
N ARG A 45 -9.39 -3.01 -12.28
CA ARG A 45 -8.59 -4.12 -12.82
C ARG A 45 -9.45 -5.11 -13.58
N LYS A 46 -10.61 -5.46 -13.05
CA LYS A 46 -11.59 -6.32 -13.72
C LYS A 46 -12.08 -5.69 -15.02
N LEU A 47 -12.44 -4.41 -14.98
CA LEU A 47 -12.90 -3.67 -16.16
C LEU A 47 -11.83 -3.60 -17.24
N ARG A 48 -10.56 -3.38 -16.91
CA ARG A 48 -9.47 -3.38 -17.90
C ARG A 48 -9.37 -4.71 -18.62
N ARG A 49 -9.50 -5.83 -17.91
CA ARG A 49 -9.49 -7.17 -18.53
C ARG A 49 -10.69 -7.37 -19.45
N GLU A 50 -11.87 -7.00 -19.00
CA GLU A 50 -13.10 -7.14 -19.79
C GLU A 50 -13.06 -6.24 -21.03
N ILE A 51 -12.55 -5.02 -20.91
CA ILE A 51 -12.35 -4.10 -22.05
C ILE A 51 -11.40 -4.72 -23.07
N ALA A 52 -10.24 -5.23 -22.62
CA ALA A 52 -9.26 -5.87 -23.50
C ALA A 52 -9.86 -7.07 -24.23
N LEU A 53 -10.63 -7.90 -23.53
CA LEU A 53 -11.30 -9.05 -24.12
C LEU A 53 -12.35 -8.62 -25.15
N ALA A 54 -13.19 -7.64 -24.83
CA ALA A 54 -14.21 -7.10 -25.74
C ALA A 54 -13.58 -6.52 -27.01
N GLU A 55 -12.44 -5.84 -26.88
CA GLU A 55 -11.68 -5.30 -28.02
C GLU A 55 -11.14 -6.42 -28.93
N VAL A 56 -10.54 -7.46 -28.37
CA VAL A 56 -10.02 -8.61 -29.10
C VAL A 56 -11.14 -9.34 -29.82
N GLU A 57 -12.28 -9.49 -29.18
CA GLU A 57 -13.47 -10.17 -29.75
C GLU A 57 -14.31 -9.25 -30.64
N ARG A 58 -13.87 -8.00 -30.84
CA ARG A 58 -14.57 -6.97 -31.64
C ARG A 58 -16.00 -6.69 -31.20
N ARG A 59 -16.24 -6.80 -29.89
CA ARG A 59 -17.51 -6.41 -29.26
C ARG A 59 -17.47 -4.92 -28.90
N ASP A 60 -17.57 -4.06 -29.92
CA ASP A 60 -17.32 -2.62 -29.76
C ASP A 60 -18.31 -1.92 -28.84
N ALA A 61 -19.60 -2.29 -28.90
CA ALA A 61 -20.63 -1.73 -28.03
C ALA A 61 -20.36 -2.10 -26.55
N ASP A 62 -19.95 -3.33 -26.28
CA ASP A 62 -19.59 -3.77 -24.93
C ASP A 62 -18.34 -3.06 -24.41
N ALA A 63 -17.32 -2.92 -25.27
CA ALA A 63 -16.10 -2.18 -24.93
C ALA A 63 -16.41 -0.72 -24.56
N MET A 64 -17.30 -0.07 -25.31
CA MET A 64 -17.75 1.30 -25.03
C MET A 64 -18.46 1.42 -23.68
N ALA A 65 -19.40 0.50 -23.37
CA ALA A 65 -20.11 0.49 -22.12
C ALA A 65 -19.17 0.25 -20.92
N LEU A 66 -18.19 -0.66 -21.07
CA LEU A 66 -17.19 -0.94 -20.03
C LEU A 66 -16.25 0.25 -19.79
N ARG A 67 -15.83 0.93 -20.86
CA ARG A 67 -15.01 2.16 -20.72
C ARG A 67 -15.77 3.27 -20.00
N LYS A 68 -17.08 3.40 -20.24
CA LYS A 68 -17.92 4.36 -19.53
C LYS A 68 -17.96 4.02 -18.02
N ARG A 69 -18.17 2.77 -17.67
CA ARG A 69 -18.12 2.33 -16.26
C ARG A 69 -16.77 2.65 -15.62
N PHE A 70 -15.68 2.42 -16.32
CA PHE A 70 -14.32 2.76 -15.86
C PHE A 70 -14.17 4.26 -15.62
N ALA A 71 -14.63 5.09 -16.56
CA ALA A 71 -14.60 6.55 -16.43
C ALA A 71 -15.45 7.03 -15.25
N ASP A 72 -16.60 6.43 -15.00
CA ASP A 72 -17.47 6.78 -13.89
C ASP A 72 -16.80 6.51 -12.53
N LEU A 73 -16.03 5.43 -12.39
CA LEU A 73 -15.23 5.17 -11.19
C LEU A 73 -14.20 6.28 -10.93
N ASN A 74 -13.59 6.83 -11.97
CA ASN A 74 -12.62 7.92 -11.86
C ASN A 74 -13.27 9.28 -11.52
N ARG A 75 -14.57 9.43 -11.70
CA ARG A 75 -15.29 10.68 -11.42
C ARG A 75 -15.85 10.78 -10.01
N ASP A 76 -15.84 9.68 -9.26
CA ASP A 76 -16.28 9.70 -7.86
C ASP A 76 -15.43 10.68 -7.06
N PRO A 77 -16.05 11.67 -6.37
CA PRO A 77 -15.30 12.71 -5.66
C PRO A 77 -14.40 12.17 -4.54
N GLU A 78 -14.87 11.18 -3.79
CA GLU A 78 -14.08 10.57 -2.71
C GLU A 78 -12.89 9.79 -3.27
N THR A 79 -13.11 9.00 -4.32
CA THR A 79 -12.03 8.28 -5.03
C THR A 79 -11.00 9.27 -5.57
N THR A 80 -11.43 10.34 -6.21
CA THR A 80 -10.53 11.37 -6.76
C THR A 80 -9.70 12.03 -5.67
N LYS A 81 -10.29 12.36 -4.54
CA LYS A 81 -9.61 12.94 -3.38
C LYS A 81 -8.54 12.01 -2.83
N LEU A 82 -8.89 10.75 -2.63
CA LEU A 82 -7.96 9.74 -2.09
C LEU A 82 -6.81 9.46 -3.07
N GLU A 83 -7.09 9.36 -4.37
CA GLU A 83 -6.06 9.16 -5.40
C GLU A 83 -5.07 10.34 -5.46
N LYS A 84 -5.56 11.58 -5.34
CA LYS A 84 -4.69 12.77 -5.27
C LYS A 84 -3.80 12.75 -4.03
N ARG A 85 -4.34 12.38 -2.89
CA ARG A 85 -3.57 12.27 -1.66
C ARG A 85 -2.53 11.16 -1.76
N LEU A 86 -2.91 10.04 -2.36
CA LEU A 86 -2.01 8.92 -2.60
C LEU A 86 -0.79 9.35 -3.44
N ALA A 87 -1.02 10.11 -4.50
CA ALA A 87 0.05 10.62 -5.36
C ALA A 87 1.01 11.55 -4.60
N VAL A 88 0.50 12.42 -3.73
CA VAL A 88 1.32 13.29 -2.88
C VAL A 88 2.18 12.46 -1.92
N LEU A 89 1.60 11.46 -1.27
CA LEU A 89 2.31 10.59 -0.33
C LEU A 89 3.37 9.74 -1.06
N GLU A 90 3.04 9.21 -2.22
CA GLU A 90 3.98 8.45 -3.05
C GLU A 90 5.24 9.28 -3.36
N HIS A 91 5.06 10.54 -3.73
CA HIS A 91 6.16 11.44 -4.01
C HIS A 91 7.05 11.71 -2.78
N ARG A 92 6.46 11.76 -1.58
CA ARG A 92 7.20 11.95 -0.32
C ARG A 92 7.92 10.68 0.15
N ILE A 93 7.35 9.52 -0.09
CA ILE A 93 7.88 8.22 0.33
C ILE A 93 8.96 7.73 -0.63
N SER A 94 8.81 8.03 -1.92
CA SER A 94 9.67 7.50 -2.98
C SER A 94 10.97 8.29 -3.10
N ASP A 95 12.02 7.62 -3.58
CA ASP A 95 13.32 8.21 -3.88
C ASP A 95 13.39 8.84 -5.29
N GLY A 96 12.25 8.98 -5.97
CA GLY A 96 12.15 9.44 -7.35
C GLY A 96 12.36 8.36 -8.41
N ARG A 97 12.58 7.11 -8.00
CA ARG A 97 12.75 5.94 -8.88
C ARG A 97 11.59 4.94 -8.78
N GLY A 98 10.51 5.32 -8.11
CA GLY A 98 9.36 4.46 -7.86
C GLY A 98 9.51 3.48 -6.69
N SER A 99 10.63 3.57 -5.95
CA SER A 99 10.88 2.77 -4.75
C SER A 99 10.79 3.64 -3.50
N ALA A 100 10.29 3.09 -2.40
CA ALA A 100 10.30 3.77 -1.11
C ALA A 100 11.74 3.99 -0.63
N ARG A 101 11.98 5.14 0.01
CA ARG A 101 13.31 5.49 0.58
C ARG A 101 13.67 4.61 1.77
N ASP A 102 12.65 4.19 2.51
CA ASP A 102 12.78 3.35 3.69
C ASP A 102 12.45 1.90 3.31
N PRO A 103 13.35 0.92 3.54
CA PRO A 103 13.08 -0.48 3.22
C PRO A 103 11.87 -1.07 3.93
N GLU A 104 11.59 -0.66 5.17
CA GLU A 104 10.42 -1.11 5.91
C GLU A 104 9.13 -0.58 5.28
N ASP A 105 9.13 0.68 4.83
CA ASP A 105 8.00 1.27 4.11
C ASP A 105 7.73 0.52 2.80
N LEU A 106 8.77 0.23 2.04
CA LEU A 106 8.65 -0.54 0.79
C LEU A 106 8.05 -1.92 1.05
N GLN A 107 8.55 -2.61 2.06
CA GLN A 107 8.07 -3.94 2.42
C GLN A 107 6.60 -3.94 2.84
N ALA A 108 6.19 -2.98 3.67
CA ALA A 108 4.82 -2.85 4.14
C ALA A 108 3.85 -2.50 3.01
N ILE A 109 4.23 -1.56 2.14
CA ILE A 109 3.42 -1.15 0.99
C ILE A 109 3.28 -2.31 -0.01
N SER A 110 4.39 -2.97 -0.34
CA SER A 110 4.39 -4.12 -1.26
C SER A 110 3.55 -5.28 -0.73
N PHE A 111 3.60 -5.54 0.57
CA PHE A 111 2.75 -6.53 1.21
C PHE A 111 1.27 -6.20 1.05
N GLN A 112 0.88 -4.96 1.35
CA GLN A 112 -0.51 -4.50 1.21
C GLN A 112 -1.01 -4.62 -0.25
N GLN A 113 -0.20 -4.21 -1.20
CA GLN A 113 -0.55 -4.28 -2.63
C GLN A 113 -0.73 -5.72 -3.09
N ARG A 114 0.14 -6.62 -2.66
CA ARG A 114 0.08 -8.05 -2.99
C ARG A 114 -1.16 -8.70 -2.38
N GLU A 115 -1.43 -8.46 -1.10
CA GLU A 115 -2.62 -8.99 -0.44
C GLU A 115 -3.92 -8.49 -1.12
N ALA A 116 -3.98 -7.21 -1.46
CA ALA A 116 -5.11 -6.63 -2.18
C ALA A 116 -5.29 -7.26 -3.57
N PHE A 117 -4.18 -7.56 -4.26
CA PHE A 117 -4.21 -8.25 -5.54
C PHE A 117 -4.86 -9.64 -5.44
N TYR A 118 -4.45 -10.42 -4.44
CA TYR A 118 -4.99 -11.78 -4.24
C TYR A 118 -6.43 -11.79 -3.72
N ARG A 119 -6.85 -10.77 -2.97
CA ARG A 119 -8.26 -10.63 -2.55
C ARG A 119 -9.19 -10.23 -3.69
N CYS A 120 -8.66 -9.69 -4.77
CA CYS A 120 -9.44 -9.27 -5.93
C CYS A 120 -9.65 -10.45 -6.88
N GLU A 121 -10.79 -11.09 -6.76
CA GLU A 121 -11.23 -12.18 -7.64
C GLU A 121 -12.30 -11.73 -8.64
#